data_1d1d5fc356e059bd6b459b03744ad10c
#
_entry.id   1d1d5fc356e059bd6b459b03744ad10c
#
_cell.length_a   1.000
_cell.length_b   1.000
_cell.length_c   1.000
_cell.angle_alpha   90.00
_cell.angle_beta   90.00
_cell.angle_gamma   90.00
#
_symmetry.space_group_name_H-M   'P 1'
#
loop_
_entity.id
_entity.type
_entity.pdbx_description
1 polymer ?
#
loop_
_entity_poly.entity_id
_entity_poly.type
_entity_poly.pdbx_seq_one_letter_code
_entity_poly.pdbx_strand_id
1 'polypeptide(L)'
;MKKNKNLKVAIVMGSQSDFKTMKLSANILKKMGVKFETKIISAHRTPKRMYEFANNASKNNIGVIIAGAGGSAHLPGMISAITSIPVLGVPIESKKLKGLDSLLSIAQMPKGIPVGTLAIGEDGAINAALLATAIIGTNNPAVKKKLNYWRSLQTRSVKKNPQ
;
A
#
# COMPACT_ATOMS: atom_id res chain seq x y z
N MET A 1 -23.61 13.85 -5.22
CA MET A 1 -22.50 12.87 -5.00
C MET A 1 -22.72 12.16 -3.65
N LYS A 2 -22.99 10.85 -3.64
CA LYS A 2 -23.09 10.09 -2.38
C LYS A 2 -21.70 10.07 -1.70
N LYS A 3 -21.57 10.69 -0.53
CA LYS A 3 -20.37 10.62 0.30
C LYS A 3 -20.07 9.15 0.60
N ASN A 4 -19.01 8.59 0.03
CA ASN A 4 -18.51 7.24 0.34
C ASN A 4 -17.99 7.22 1.78
N LYS A 5 -18.90 6.99 2.74
CA LYS A 5 -18.63 7.13 4.18
C LYS A 5 -17.75 6.03 4.78
N ASN A 6 -17.36 4.96 4.05
CA ASN A 6 -16.71 3.78 4.65
C ASN A 6 -15.70 3.08 3.74
N LEU A 7 -14.89 3.82 2.99
CA LEU A 7 -13.80 3.21 2.24
C LEU A 7 -12.76 2.59 3.18
N LYS A 8 -12.29 1.39 2.82
CA LYS A 8 -11.20 0.69 3.49
C LYS A 8 -9.98 0.57 2.59
N VAL A 9 -8.83 0.25 3.18
CA VAL A 9 -7.60 -0.08 2.48
C VAL A 9 -7.45 -1.60 2.43
N ALA A 10 -7.09 -2.16 1.29
CA ALA A 10 -6.68 -3.55 1.20
C ALA A 10 -5.14 -3.62 1.20
N ILE A 11 -4.58 -4.42 2.10
CA ILE A 11 -3.17 -4.78 2.11
C ILE A 11 -3.06 -6.18 1.52
N VAL A 12 -2.41 -6.30 0.37
CA VAL A 12 -2.22 -7.59 -0.32
C VAL A 12 -0.73 -7.90 -0.46
N MET A 13 -0.38 -9.18 -0.43
CA MET A 13 1.01 -9.62 -0.53
C MET A 13 1.11 -10.98 -1.20
N GLY A 14 2.27 -11.24 -1.84
CA GLY A 14 2.50 -12.45 -2.62
C GLY A 14 2.63 -13.73 -1.80
N SER A 15 3.05 -13.60 -0.53
CA SER A 15 3.27 -14.75 0.35
C SER A 15 3.20 -14.35 1.83
N GLN A 16 3.17 -15.37 2.71
CA GLN A 16 3.21 -15.18 4.17
C GLN A 16 4.55 -14.54 4.62
N SER A 17 5.65 -14.78 3.91
CA SER A 17 6.96 -14.18 4.24
C SER A 17 6.94 -12.65 4.19
N ASP A 18 6.13 -12.07 3.30
CA ASP A 18 6.03 -10.64 3.09
C ASP A 18 5.27 -9.94 4.23
N PHE A 19 4.52 -10.73 5.01
CA PHE A 19 3.70 -10.19 6.09
C PHE A 19 4.51 -9.50 7.19
N LYS A 20 5.76 -9.93 7.42
CA LYS A 20 6.65 -9.25 8.38
C LYS A 20 6.77 -7.76 8.05
N THR A 21 7.01 -7.43 6.80
CA THR A 21 7.10 -6.04 6.30
C THR A 21 5.71 -5.39 6.21
N MET A 22 4.74 -6.07 5.60
CA MET A 22 3.40 -5.50 5.34
C MET A 22 2.57 -5.28 6.61
N LYS A 23 2.89 -5.95 7.72
CA LYS A 23 2.30 -5.71 9.04
C LYS A 23 2.51 -4.26 9.50
N LEU A 24 3.59 -3.61 9.10
CA LEU A 24 3.83 -2.20 9.43
C LEU A 24 2.79 -1.28 8.80
N SER A 25 2.36 -1.55 7.56
CA SER A 25 1.22 -0.85 6.95
C SER A 25 -0.05 -1.00 7.78
N ALA A 26 -0.37 -2.23 8.22
CA ALA A 26 -1.54 -2.50 9.06
C ALA A 26 -1.49 -1.72 10.39
N ASN A 27 -0.33 -1.68 11.04
CA ASN A 27 -0.13 -0.95 12.29
C ASN A 27 -0.37 0.56 12.11
N ILE A 28 0.14 1.16 11.04
CA ILE A 28 -0.10 2.58 10.72
C ILE A 28 -1.57 2.83 10.44
N LEU A 29 -2.23 2.04 9.60
CA LEU A 29 -3.66 2.21 9.30
C LEU A 29 -4.52 2.10 10.56
N LYS A 30 -4.22 1.16 11.44
CA LYS A 30 -4.86 1.03 12.76
C LYS A 30 -4.70 2.32 13.58
N LYS A 31 -3.48 2.84 13.68
CA LYS A 31 -3.16 4.10 14.40
C LYS A 31 -3.93 5.29 13.81
N MET A 32 -4.06 5.35 12.47
CA MET A 32 -4.81 6.40 11.78
C MET A 32 -6.33 6.23 11.87
N GLY A 33 -6.82 5.07 12.34
CA GLY A 33 -8.25 4.75 12.41
C GLY A 33 -8.87 4.50 11.03
N VAL A 34 -8.06 4.07 10.07
CA VAL A 34 -8.50 3.67 8.74
C VAL A 34 -8.85 2.18 8.76
N LYS A 35 -10.05 1.82 8.29
CA LYS A 35 -10.45 0.42 8.14
C LYS A 35 -9.59 -0.25 7.07
N PHE A 36 -9.16 -1.47 7.33
CA PHE A 36 -8.37 -2.24 6.38
C PHE A 36 -8.66 -3.74 6.46
N GLU A 37 -8.25 -4.46 5.42
CA GLU A 37 -8.17 -5.92 5.40
C GLU A 37 -6.79 -6.35 4.88
N THR A 38 -6.36 -7.56 5.23
CA THR A 38 -5.10 -8.16 4.76
C THR A 38 -5.39 -9.45 4.03
N LYS A 39 -4.72 -9.68 2.88
CA LYS A 39 -4.88 -10.92 2.08
C LYS A 39 -3.54 -11.38 1.51
N ILE A 40 -3.36 -12.69 1.43
CA ILE A 40 -2.29 -13.30 0.64
C ILE A 40 -2.84 -13.62 -0.74
N ILE A 41 -2.26 -12.98 -1.74
CA ILE A 41 -2.62 -13.11 -3.16
C ILE A 41 -1.34 -13.17 -3.97
N SER A 42 -0.99 -14.35 -4.46
CA SER A 42 0.18 -14.51 -5.32
C SER A 42 -0.22 -14.31 -6.78
N ALA A 43 0.42 -13.35 -7.45
CA ALA A 43 0.18 -13.10 -8.87
C ALA A 43 0.46 -14.36 -9.72
N HIS A 44 1.54 -15.09 -9.38
CA HIS A 44 1.99 -16.26 -10.14
C HIS A 44 1.32 -17.57 -9.72
N ARG A 45 1.02 -17.74 -8.42
CA ARG A 45 0.52 -19.02 -7.89
C ARG A 45 -1.00 -19.05 -7.69
N THR A 46 -1.63 -17.87 -7.57
CA THR A 46 -3.09 -17.73 -7.43
C THR A 46 -3.66 -16.64 -8.36
N PRO A 47 -3.39 -16.71 -9.69
CA PRO A 47 -3.78 -15.64 -10.62
C PRO A 47 -5.30 -15.42 -10.66
N LYS A 48 -6.10 -16.48 -10.59
CA LYS A 48 -7.56 -16.38 -10.52
C LYS A 48 -8.02 -15.58 -9.29
N ARG A 49 -7.45 -15.87 -8.10
CA ARG A 49 -7.76 -15.13 -6.86
C ARG A 49 -7.41 -13.66 -7.00
N MET A 50 -6.27 -13.33 -7.62
CA MET A 50 -5.84 -11.96 -7.88
C MET A 50 -6.83 -11.24 -8.80
N TYR A 51 -7.23 -11.86 -9.89
CA TYR A 51 -8.18 -11.32 -10.84
C TYR A 51 -9.55 -11.04 -10.19
N GLU A 52 -10.09 -12.01 -9.46
CA GLU A 52 -11.35 -11.88 -8.73
C GLU A 52 -11.29 -10.76 -7.67
N PHE A 53 -10.19 -10.68 -6.93
CA PHE A 53 -9.96 -9.62 -5.96
C PHE A 53 -9.97 -8.24 -6.61
N ALA A 54 -9.18 -8.04 -7.67
CA ALA A 54 -9.05 -6.74 -8.33
C ALA A 54 -10.37 -6.27 -8.98
N ASN A 55 -11.08 -7.16 -9.65
CA ASN A 55 -12.40 -6.86 -10.26
C ASN A 55 -13.48 -6.51 -9.24
N ASN A 56 -13.44 -7.12 -8.05
CA ASN A 56 -14.46 -6.89 -7.02
C ASN A 56 -14.03 -5.82 -5.99
N ALA A 57 -12.85 -5.24 -6.11
CA ALA A 57 -12.30 -4.33 -5.12
C ALA A 57 -13.22 -3.11 -4.86
N SER A 58 -13.73 -2.48 -5.92
CA SER A 58 -14.66 -1.34 -5.80
C SER A 58 -15.98 -1.74 -5.14
N LYS A 59 -16.54 -2.89 -5.49
CA LYS A 59 -17.79 -3.43 -4.89
C LYS A 59 -17.61 -3.71 -3.40
N ASN A 60 -16.38 -4.06 -2.97
CA ASN A 60 -16.03 -4.32 -1.58
C ASN A 60 -15.62 -3.07 -0.80
N ASN A 61 -15.93 -1.86 -1.30
CA ASN A 61 -15.60 -0.58 -0.69
C ASN A 61 -14.09 -0.38 -0.44
N ILE A 62 -13.23 -0.96 -1.28
CA ILE A 62 -11.79 -0.69 -1.24
C ILE A 62 -11.54 0.63 -1.96
N GLY A 63 -10.90 1.57 -1.27
CA GLY A 63 -10.54 2.88 -1.81
C GLY A 63 -9.07 3.01 -2.20
N VAL A 64 -8.21 2.17 -1.62
CA VAL A 64 -6.78 2.09 -1.93
C VAL A 64 -6.30 0.66 -1.73
N ILE A 65 -5.41 0.19 -2.58
CA ILE A 65 -4.75 -1.10 -2.45
C ILE A 65 -3.26 -0.86 -2.17
N ILE A 66 -2.73 -1.45 -1.09
CA ILE A 66 -1.30 -1.51 -0.81
C ILE A 66 -0.86 -2.93 -1.17
N ALA A 67 0.03 -3.07 -2.15
CA ALA A 67 0.46 -4.36 -2.66
C ALA A 67 1.97 -4.55 -2.43
N GLY A 68 2.34 -5.50 -1.55
CA GLY A 68 3.71 -5.89 -1.28
C GLY A 68 4.13 -7.07 -2.15
N ALA A 69 5.28 -6.97 -2.81
CA ALA A 69 5.83 -8.05 -3.61
C ALA A 69 7.36 -8.02 -3.67
N GLY A 70 8.00 -9.19 -3.70
CA GLY A 70 9.44 -9.36 -3.75
C GLY A 70 9.92 -10.13 -4.98
N GLY A 71 11.16 -9.87 -5.40
CA GLY A 71 11.76 -10.49 -6.59
C GLY A 71 11.08 -10.03 -7.88
N SER A 72 10.53 -10.96 -8.66
CA SER A 72 9.64 -10.66 -9.78
C SER A 72 8.30 -10.12 -9.28
N ALA A 73 8.32 -8.89 -8.80
CA ALA A 73 7.26 -8.25 -8.03
C ALA A 73 6.09 -7.77 -8.90
N HIS A 74 5.46 -8.66 -9.64
CA HIS A 74 4.41 -8.35 -10.63
C HIS A 74 3.05 -8.02 -10.01
N LEU A 75 2.79 -8.41 -8.75
CA LEU A 75 1.48 -8.27 -8.11
C LEU A 75 0.89 -6.85 -8.18
N PRO A 76 1.61 -5.77 -7.84
CA PRO A 76 1.06 -4.42 -7.90
C PRO A 76 0.64 -4.00 -9.30
N GLY A 77 1.49 -4.23 -10.30
CA GLY A 77 1.21 -3.91 -11.70
C GLY A 77 0.04 -4.70 -12.27
N MET A 78 -0.01 -6.01 -11.99
CA MET A 78 -1.12 -6.86 -12.46
C MET A 78 -2.46 -6.45 -11.84
N ILE A 79 -2.49 -6.08 -10.57
CA ILE A 79 -3.71 -5.54 -9.93
C ILE A 79 -4.09 -4.20 -10.55
N SER A 80 -3.12 -3.30 -10.74
CA SER A 80 -3.37 -1.98 -11.35
C SER A 80 -3.93 -2.07 -12.76
N ALA A 81 -3.57 -3.10 -13.52
CA ALA A 81 -4.10 -3.34 -14.87
C ALA A 81 -5.60 -3.75 -14.88
N ILE A 82 -6.15 -4.19 -13.74
CA ILE A 82 -7.51 -4.73 -13.65
C ILE A 82 -8.47 -3.74 -12.98
N THR A 83 -7.98 -2.86 -12.11
CA THR A 83 -8.83 -1.94 -11.33
C THR A 83 -8.41 -0.49 -11.50
N SER A 84 -9.37 0.44 -11.43
CA SER A 84 -9.11 1.88 -11.37
C SER A 84 -8.83 2.41 -9.95
N ILE A 85 -8.83 1.53 -8.93
CA ILE A 85 -8.50 1.90 -7.56
C ILE A 85 -7.00 2.18 -7.49
N PRO A 86 -6.56 3.27 -6.80
CA PRO A 86 -5.14 3.54 -6.62
C PRO A 86 -4.40 2.35 -6.01
N VAL A 87 -3.30 1.92 -6.66
CA VAL A 87 -2.43 0.84 -6.19
C VAL A 87 -1.10 1.44 -5.75
N LEU A 88 -0.71 1.16 -4.51
CA LEU A 88 0.55 1.55 -3.91
C LEU A 88 1.43 0.30 -3.79
N GLY A 89 2.52 0.27 -4.54
CA GLY A 89 3.45 -0.84 -4.58
C GLY A 89 4.54 -0.71 -3.51
N VAL A 90 4.73 -1.74 -2.71
CA VAL A 90 5.80 -1.85 -1.71
C VAL A 90 6.79 -2.91 -2.18
N PRO A 91 7.99 -2.51 -2.62
CA PRO A 91 9.04 -3.47 -2.94
C PRO A 91 9.49 -4.19 -1.66
N ILE A 92 9.36 -5.51 -1.64
CA ILE A 92 9.85 -6.33 -0.53
C ILE A 92 11.32 -6.66 -0.77
N GLU A 93 12.13 -6.57 0.28
CA GLU A 93 13.54 -6.88 0.22
C GLU A 93 13.77 -8.34 -0.21
N SER A 94 14.57 -8.53 -1.26
CA SER A 94 14.97 -9.84 -1.77
C SER A 94 16.37 -10.23 -1.22
N LYS A 95 16.61 -11.53 -1.08
CA LYS A 95 17.88 -12.02 -0.52
C LYS A 95 19.11 -11.66 -1.38
N LYS A 96 18.99 -11.69 -2.70
CA LYS A 96 20.12 -11.53 -3.62
C LYS A 96 20.36 -10.08 -4.04
N LEU A 97 19.32 -9.35 -4.42
CA LEU A 97 19.41 -7.98 -4.93
C LEU A 97 18.87 -6.93 -3.93
N LYS A 98 18.68 -7.33 -2.66
CA LYS A 98 18.26 -6.45 -1.54
C LYS A 98 17.03 -5.58 -1.90
N GLY A 99 16.15 -6.10 -2.76
CA GLY A 99 14.92 -5.44 -3.18
C GLY A 99 15.02 -4.54 -4.41
N LEU A 100 16.19 -4.40 -5.04
CA LEU A 100 16.32 -3.63 -6.28
C LEU A 100 15.53 -4.26 -7.43
N ASP A 101 15.54 -5.59 -7.54
CA ASP A 101 14.70 -6.37 -8.45
C ASP A 101 13.21 -6.11 -8.22
N SER A 102 12.78 -6.10 -6.96
CA SER A 102 11.41 -5.79 -6.57
C SER A 102 11.02 -4.36 -6.94
N LEU A 103 11.89 -3.40 -6.64
CA LEU A 103 11.68 -1.98 -6.97
C LEU A 103 11.53 -1.76 -8.47
N LEU A 104 12.45 -2.28 -9.28
CA LEU A 104 12.42 -2.12 -10.73
C LEU A 104 11.19 -2.82 -11.35
N SER A 105 10.82 -4.00 -10.86
CA SER A 105 9.62 -4.71 -11.33
C SER A 105 8.32 -3.94 -11.05
N ILE A 106 8.27 -3.15 -9.99
CA ILE A 106 7.08 -2.36 -9.63
C ILE A 106 7.09 -0.98 -10.29
N ALA A 107 8.26 -0.35 -10.37
CA ALA A 107 8.37 1.04 -10.83
C ALA A 107 8.27 1.20 -12.35
N GLN A 108 8.81 0.23 -13.12
CA GLN A 108 8.89 0.30 -14.59
C GLN A 108 7.58 -0.15 -15.27
N MET A 109 6.50 0.55 -14.95
CA MET A 109 5.19 0.28 -15.54
C MET A 109 5.03 0.89 -16.93
N PRO A 110 4.29 0.23 -17.84
CA PRO A 110 3.99 0.79 -19.15
C PRO A 110 3.06 2.00 -19.04
N LYS A 111 3.14 2.89 -20.02
CA LYS A 111 2.24 4.05 -20.13
C LYS A 111 0.77 3.61 -20.05
N GLY A 112 0.01 4.23 -19.16
CA GLY A 112 -1.43 4.00 -18.99
C GLY A 112 -1.79 3.14 -17.77
N ILE A 113 -0.85 2.39 -17.19
CA ILE A 113 -1.08 1.54 -16.01
C ILE A 113 -0.15 2.00 -14.87
N PRO A 114 -0.53 3.01 -14.09
CA PRO A 114 0.33 3.56 -13.04
C PRO A 114 0.29 2.72 -11.76
N VAL A 115 1.44 2.63 -11.09
CA VAL A 115 1.56 2.14 -9.71
C VAL A 115 2.33 3.19 -8.90
N GLY A 116 1.78 3.61 -7.78
CA GLY A 116 2.47 4.51 -6.85
C GLY A 116 3.55 3.74 -6.07
N THR A 117 4.76 3.69 -6.59
CA THR A 117 5.86 2.88 -6.02
C THR A 117 6.48 3.58 -4.81
N LEU A 118 6.59 2.87 -3.70
CA LEU A 118 7.18 3.35 -2.45
C LEU A 118 8.62 2.82 -2.27
N ALA A 119 9.24 3.19 -1.15
CA ALA A 119 10.58 2.72 -0.79
C ALA A 119 10.62 1.19 -0.57
N ILE A 120 11.81 0.61 -0.63
CA ILE A 120 12.03 -0.81 -0.35
C ILE A 120 11.83 -1.09 1.14
N GLY A 121 11.16 -2.18 1.47
CA GLY A 121 11.09 -2.73 2.81
C GLY A 121 10.18 -1.96 3.77
N GLU A 122 10.61 -1.81 5.01
CA GLU A 122 9.81 -1.31 6.13
C GLU A 122 9.33 0.14 5.92
N ASP A 123 10.23 1.02 5.49
CA ASP A 123 9.89 2.42 5.22
C ASP A 123 8.84 2.54 4.11
N GLY A 124 8.96 1.71 3.07
CA GLY A 124 7.97 1.63 2.00
C GLY A 124 6.60 1.21 2.51
N ALA A 125 6.54 0.21 3.37
CA ALA A 125 5.28 -0.26 3.96
C ALA A 125 4.61 0.81 4.84
N ILE A 126 5.40 1.53 5.65
CA ILE A 126 4.92 2.64 6.49
C ILE A 126 4.42 3.79 5.61
N ASN A 127 5.20 4.21 4.62
CA ASN A 127 4.87 5.31 3.72
C ASN A 127 3.67 5.00 2.83
N ALA A 128 3.51 3.73 2.39
CA ALA A 128 2.31 3.29 1.67
C ALA A 128 1.04 3.49 2.50
N ALA A 129 1.08 3.14 3.77
CA ALA A 129 -0.06 3.33 4.67
C ALA A 129 -0.36 4.81 4.95
N LEU A 130 0.67 5.64 5.09
CA LEU A 130 0.51 7.09 5.25
C LEU A 130 -0.06 7.74 3.98
N LEU A 131 0.40 7.33 2.79
CA LEU A 131 -0.14 7.81 1.52
C LEU A 131 -1.58 7.33 1.30
N ALA A 132 -1.88 6.06 1.60
CA ALA A 132 -3.25 5.55 1.59
C ALA A 132 -4.15 6.33 2.56
N THR A 133 -3.64 6.65 3.76
CA THR A 133 -4.36 7.49 4.73
C THR A 133 -4.61 8.90 4.18
N ALA A 134 -3.65 9.49 3.47
CA ALA A 134 -3.82 10.80 2.83
C ALA A 134 -4.92 10.76 1.75
N ILE A 135 -4.91 9.73 0.89
CA ILE A 135 -5.92 9.53 -0.15
C ILE A 135 -7.33 9.38 0.47
N ILE A 136 -7.49 8.53 1.49
CA ILE A 136 -8.77 8.38 2.22
C ILE A 136 -9.14 9.71 2.91
N GLY A 137 -8.16 10.42 3.44
CA GLY A 137 -8.32 11.68 4.14
C GLY A 137 -8.83 12.84 3.28
N THR A 138 -8.72 12.78 1.95
CA THR A 138 -9.29 13.80 1.05
C THR A 138 -10.80 13.93 1.21
N ASN A 139 -11.48 12.84 1.51
CA ASN A 139 -12.93 12.78 1.71
C ASN A 139 -13.35 12.40 3.15
N ASN A 140 -12.40 12.34 4.09
CA ASN A 140 -12.64 11.99 5.49
C ASN A 140 -11.88 12.95 6.44
N PRO A 141 -12.53 14.03 6.93
CA PRO A 141 -11.89 15.03 7.78
C PRO A 141 -11.29 14.46 9.07
N ALA A 142 -11.90 13.43 9.67
CA ALA A 142 -11.38 12.81 10.89
C ALA A 142 -10.05 12.09 10.64
N VAL A 143 -9.93 11.37 9.52
CA VAL A 143 -8.68 10.73 9.11
C VAL A 143 -7.62 11.78 8.77
N LYS A 144 -7.98 12.83 8.04
CA LYS A 144 -7.09 13.96 7.72
C LYS A 144 -6.53 14.62 8.98
N LYS A 145 -7.36 14.86 10.00
CA LYS A 145 -6.93 15.44 11.29
C LYS A 145 -5.88 14.55 11.98
N LYS A 146 -6.09 13.23 12.01
CA LYS A 146 -5.13 12.28 12.61
C LYS A 146 -3.80 12.27 11.85
N LEU A 147 -3.84 12.28 10.53
CA LEU A 147 -2.62 12.33 9.70
C LEU A 147 -1.83 13.62 9.96
N ASN A 148 -2.52 14.77 9.99
CA ASN A 148 -1.86 16.06 10.27
C ASN A 148 -1.25 16.09 11.68
N TYR A 149 -1.94 15.56 12.68
CA TYR A 149 -1.40 15.43 14.03
C TYR A 149 -0.14 14.53 14.04
N TRP A 150 -0.19 13.37 13.38
CA TRP A 150 0.97 12.49 13.24
C TRP A 150 2.17 13.21 12.62
N ARG A 151 1.95 13.96 11.53
CA ARG A 151 2.99 14.79 10.89
C ARG A 151 3.57 15.84 11.83
N SER A 152 2.74 16.51 12.62
CA SER A 152 3.20 17.49 13.59
C SER A 152 4.10 16.87 14.67
N LEU A 153 3.83 15.63 15.08
CA LEU A 153 4.69 14.89 16.00
C LEU A 153 6.06 14.59 15.36
N GLN A 154 6.10 14.17 14.08
CA GLN A 154 7.35 13.98 13.36
C GLN A 154 8.19 15.27 13.31
N THR A 155 7.57 16.39 12.97
CA THR A 155 8.26 17.70 12.94
C THR A 155 8.84 18.05 14.31
N ARG A 156 8.10 17.81 15.40
CA ARG A 156 8.57 18.11 16.77
C ARG A 156 9.69 17.18 17.25
N SER A 157 9.80 15.96 16.70
CA SER A 157 10.83 15.00 17.08
C SER A 157 12.21 15.34 16.51
N VAL A 158 12.28 16.19 15.48
CA VAL A 158 13.56 16.60 14.87
C VAL A 158 14.25 17.63 15.78
N LYS A 159 15.43 17.27 16.28
CA LYS A 159 16.25 18.16 17.11
C LYS A 159 16.83 19.30 16.26
N LYS A 160 16.92 20.50 16.85
CA LYS A 160 17.51 21.65 16.17
C LYS A 160 19.04 21.54 16.05
N ASN A 161 19.69 20.91 17.04
CA ASN A 161 21.12 20.76 17.07
C ASN A 161 21.50 19.28 17.20
N PRO A 162 22.63 18.83 16.61
CA PRO A 162 23.16 17.50 16.84
C PRO A 162 23.59 17.35 18.32
N GLN A 163 23.49 16.13 18.83
CA GLN A 163 24.02 15.75 20.16
C GLN A 163 25.27 14.96 20.00
#